data_ad69fc60804b8d5445a5973add30cac6
#
_entry.id   ad69fc60804b8d5445a5973add30cac6
#
_cell.length_a   1.000
_cell.length_b   1.000
_cell.length_c   1.000
_cell.angle_alpha   90.00
_cell.angle_beta   90.00
_cell.angle_gamma   90.00
#
_symmetry.space_group_name_H-M   'P 1'
#
loop_
_entity.id
_entity.type
_entity.pdbx_description
1 polymer ?
#
loop_
_entity_poly.entity_id
_entity_poly.type
_entity_poly.pdbx_seq_one_letter_code
_entity_poly.pdbx_strand_id
1 'polypeptide(L)'
;MEWLNVFGLVMVAVIMIPNILFAMKCKDGFVNKWNSKSVETVEQIGRFGCFGFMIISIPGTWFGWWSDEAFAVYLVVDAVLVTLYCVIWAVCFRKSSVFRALALSIIPSVLFLFSGIMSRSILLTIAAVLFAPSHILISYQNAK
;
A
#
# COMPACT_ATOMS: atom_id res chain seq x y z
N MET A 1 -12.41 19.11 -6.49
CA MET A 1 -12.17 19.14 -5.04
C MET A 1 -10.71 18.84 -4.78
N GLU A 2 -10.00 19.85 -4.27
CA GLU A 2 -8.55 19.73 -4.10
C GLU A 2 -8.15 18.75 -2.99
N TRP A 3 -9.04 18.56 -2.02
CA TRP A 3 -8.76 17.68 -0.88
C TRP A 3 -8.99 16.21 -1.19
N LEU A 4 -9.65 15.89 -2.30
CA LEU A 4 -9.98 14.50 -2.65
C LEU A 4 -9.15 14.07 -3.86
N ASN A 5 -8.34 13.02 -3.67
CA ASN A 5 -7.58 12.42 -4.77
C ASN A 5 -8.34 11.22 -5.30
N VAL A 6 -9.08 11.42 -6.38
CA VAL A 6 -9.90 10.38 -7.01
C VAL A 6 -9.00 9.25 -7.55
N PHE A 7 -7.84 9.59 -8.09
CA PHE A 7 -6.91 8.57 -8.60
C PHE A 7 -6.37 7.70 -7.46
N GLY A 8 -6.05 8.32 -6.31
CA GLY A 8 -5.64 7.57 -5.14
C GLY A 8 -6.74 6.66 -4.62
N LEU A 9 -7.98 7.16 -4.61
CA LEU A 9 -9.14 6.35 -4.22
C LEU A 9 -9.28 5.12 -5.12
N VAL A 10 -9.18 5.29 -6.43
CA VAL A 10 -9.28 4.18 -7.39
C VAL A 10 -8.14 3.17 -7.16
N MET A 11 -6.91 3.65 -6.98
CA MET A 11 -5.77 2.78 -6.76
C MET A 11 -5.91 1.95 -5.48
N VAL A 12 -6.32 2.58 -4.38
CA VAL A 12 -6.55 1.87 -3.11
C VAL A 12 -7.67 0.84 -3.27
N ALA A 13 -8.76 1.21 -3.94
CA ALA A 13 -9.88 0.30 -4.17
C ALA A 13 -9.44 -0.93 -4.97
N VAL A 14 -8.67 -0.73 -6.04
CA VAL A 14 -8.19 -1.84 -6.87
C VAL A 14 -7.25 -2.76 -6.09
N ILE A 15 -6.35 -2.19 -5.27
CA ILE A 15 -5.46 -2.99 -4.42
C ILE A 15 -6.26 -3.82 -3.41
N MET A 16 -7.33 -3.27 -2.87
CA MET A 16 -8.13 -3.97 -1.87
C MET A 16 -8.93 -5.13 -2.44
N ILE A 17 -9.27 -5.13 -3.73
CA ILE A 17 -10.06 -6.20 -4.34
C ILE A 17 -9.40 -7.58 -4.16
N PRO A 18 -8.13 -7.80 -4.56
CA PRO A 18 -7.51 -9.11 -4.34
C PRO A 18 -7.41 -9.48 -2.87
N ASN A 19 -7.15 -8.51 -2.00
CA ASN A 19 -7.04 -8.77 -0.56
C ASN A 19 -8.37 -9.23 0.02
N ILE A 20 -9.47 -8.60 -0.38
CA ILE A 20 -10.80 -8.99 0.07
C ILE A 20 -11.16 -10.39 -0.46
N LEU A 21 -10.88 -10.65 -1.74
CA LEU A 21 -11.15 -11.96 -2.34
C LEU A 21 -10.35 -13.06 -1.63
N PHE A 22 -9.09 -12.79 -1.32
CA PHE A 22 -8.25 -13.76 -0.60
C PHE A 22 -8.81 -14.02 0.80
N ALA A 23 -9.20 -12.97 1.52
CA ALA A 23 -9.76 -13.12 2.87
C ALA A 23 -11.06 -13.92 2.86
N MET A 24 -11.88 -13.76 1.82
CA MET A 24 -13.14 -14.49 1.70
C MET A 24 -12.94 -15.96 1.35
N LYS A 25 -11.95 -16.29 0.52
CA LYS A 25 -11.73 -17.64 0.00
C LYS A 25 -10.73 -18.45 0.81
N CYS A 26 -9.80 -17.78 1.49
CA CYS A 26 -8.75 -18.41 2.30
C CYS A 26 -8.81 -17.84 3.70
N LYS A 27 -9.76 -18.33 4.50
CA LYS A 27 -10.07 -17.78 5.83
C LYS A 27 -8.85 -17.70 6.75
N ASP A 28 -7.92 -18.64 6.64
CA ASP A 28 -6.72 -18.68 7.49
C ASP A 28 -5.51 -18.00 6.85
N GLY A 29 -5.68 -17.42 5.64
CA GLY A 29 -4.57 -16.86 4.89
C GLY A 29 -3.96 -15.60 5.50
N PHE A 30 -4.76 -14.84 6.26
CA PHE A 30 -4.31 -13.61 6.91
C PHE A 30 -4.13 -13.76 8.41
N VAL A 31 -4.14 -15.00 8.94
CA VAL A 31 -3.88 -15.22 10.36
C VAL A 31 -2.43 -14.83 10.66
N ASN A 32 -2.25 -13.96 11.65
CA ASN A 32 -0.92 -13.50 12.05
C ASN A 32 -0.30 -14.51 13.01
N LYS A 33 0.67 -15.28 12.50
CA LYS A 33 1.40 -16.29 13.26
C LYS A 33 2.52 -15.70 14.08
N TRP A 34 2.96 -14.51 13.74
CA TRP A 34 4.03 -13.83 14.44
C TRP A 34 3.44 -12.80 15.38
N ASN A 35 3.64 -13.02 16.67
CA ASN A 35 2.98 -12.24 17.70
C ASN A 35 3.87 -11.10 18.21
N SER A 36 3.80 -9.96 17.55
CA SER A 36 4.48 -8.75 18.00
C SER A 36 3.51 -7.57 17.96
N LYS A 37 2.95 -7.25 19.11
CA LYS A 37 1.93 -6.20 19.22
C LYS A 37 2.44 -4.83 18.82
N SER A 38 3.71 -4.53 19.14
CA SER A 38 4.30 -3.22 18.80
C SER A 38 4.38 -3.02 17.29
N VAL A 39 4.90 -4.03 16.58
CA VAL A 39 5.04 -3.96 15.12
C VAL A 39 3.68 -3.97 14.45
N GLU A 40 2.74 -4.77 14.96
CA GLU A 40 1.38 -4.80 14.44
C GLU A 40 0.68 -3.45 14.58
N THR A 41 0.86 -2.78 15.72
CA THR A 41 0.27 -1.47 15.97
C THR A 41 0.83 -0.43 15.00
N VAL A 42 2.15 -0.40 14.82
CA VAL A 42 2.80 0.51 13.88
C VAL A 42 2.32 0.25 12.46
N GLU A 43 2.23 -1.03 12.06
CA GLU A 43 1.77 -1.41 10.73
C GLU A 43 0.33 -0.95 10.49
N GLN A 44 -0.57 -1.14 11.46
CA GLN A 44 -1.96 -0.72 11.31
C GLN A 44 -2.09 0.80 11.23
N ILE A 45 -1.35 1.53 12.04
CA ILE A 45 -1.34 3.00 11.97
C ILE A 45 -0.86 3.45 10.59
N GLY A 46 0.23 2.88 10.12
CA GLY A 46 0.77 3.19 8.80
C GLY A 46 -0.19 2.84 7.68
N ARG A 47 -0.85 1.68 7.76
CA ARG A 47 -1.79 1.22 6.74
C ARG A 47 -2.99 2.16 6.61
N PHE A 48 -3.63 2.48 7.72
CA PHE A 48 -4.77 3.38 7.70
C PHE A 48 -4.36 4.79 7.28
N GLY A 49 -3.17 5.23 7.71
CA GLY A 49 -2.62 6.50 7.26
C GLY A 49 -2.37 6.52 5.75
N CYS A 50 -1.76 5.46 5.22
CA CYS A 50 -1.51 5.36 3.77
C CYS A 50 -2.82 5.39 2.98
N PHE A 51 -3.80 4.60 3.39
CA PHE A 51 -5.09 4.57 2.71
C PHE A 51 -5.79 5.92 2.81
N GLY A 52 -5.84 6.52 4.00
CA GLY A 52 -6.50 7.80 4.21
C GLY A 52 -5.84 8.94 3.44
N PHE A 53 -4.52 9.06 3.55
CA PHE A 53 -3.81 10.19 2.93
C PHE A 53 -3.58 9.98 1.43
N MET A 54 -3.70 8.77 0.92
CA MET A 54 -3.72 8.52 -0.52
C MET A 54 -5.00 9.08 -1.15
N ILE A 55 -6.09 9.06 -0.40
CA ILE A 55 -7.41 9.53 -0.85
C ILE A 55 -7.62 10.99 -0.50
N ILE A 56 -7.27 11.40 0.73
CA ILE A 56 -7.55 12.73 1.26
C ILE A 56 -6.25 13.50 1.42
N SER A 57 -6.20 14.71 0.86
CA SER A 57 -5.07 15.63 0.96
C SER A 57 -5.44 16.73 1.95
N ILE A 58 -4.80 16.74 3.12
CA ILE A 58 -5.08 17.71 4.17
C ILE A 58 -4.33 19.02 3.87
N PRO A 59 -5.04 20.15 3.78
CA PRO A 59 -4.37 21.44 3.53
C PRO A 59 -3.28 21.73 4.58
N GLY A 60 -2.17 22.27 4.12
CA GLY A 60 -1.01 22.58 4.97
C GLY A 60 -0.01 21.45 5.10
N THR A 61 -0.38 20.22 4.75
CA THR A 61 0.51 19.06 4.78
C THR A 61 0.75 18.48 3.39
N TRP A 62 0.03 18.99 2.41
CA TRP A 62 0.13 18.58 1.01
C TRP A 62 0.49 19.80 0.18
N PHE A 63 1.59 19.69 -0.57
CA PHE A 63 2.11 20.83 -1.34
C PHE A 63 1.87 20.69 -2.85
N GLY A 64 1.21 19.61 -3.26
CA GLY A 64 0.88 19.38 -4.66
C GLY A 64 2.02 18.75 -5.45
N TRP A 65 1.78 18.55 -6.72
CA TRP A 65 2.73 17.86 -7.60
C TRP A 65 3.93 18.74 -7.90
N TRP A 66 5.11 18.12 -8.05
CA TRP A 66 6.34 18.85 -8.41
C TRP A 66 6.17 19.58 -9.73
N SER A 67 5.45 18.96 -10.69
CA SER A 67 5.20 19.51 -12.02
C SER A 67 4.07 18.70 -12.65
N ASP A 68 3.57 19.14 -13.82
CA ASP A 68 2.59 18.37 -14.58
C ASP A 68 3.17 17.01 -15.00
N GLU A 69 4.46 16.99 -15.34
CA GLU A 69 5.16 15.75 -15.68
C GLU A 69 5.23 14.81 -14.47
N ALA A 70 5.43 15.35 -13.26
CA ALA A 70 5.46 14.55 -12.05
C ALA A 70 4.12 13.88 -11.81
N PHE A 71 3.01 14.58 -12.06
CA PHE A 71 1.69 13.99 -11.94
C PHE A 71 1.50 12.84 -12.94
N ALA A 72 1.95 13.01 -14.18
CA ALA A 72 1.88 11.96 -15.18
C ALA A 72 2.73 10.75 -14.80
N VAL A 73 3.93 10.98 -14.28
CA VAL A 73 4.80 9.90 -13.80
C VAL A 73 4.14 9.17 -12.64
N TYR A 74 3.52 9.90 -11.71
CA TYR A 74 2.78 9.30 -10.61
C TYR A 74 1.69 8.34 -11.13
N LEU A 75 0.89 8.80 -12.08
CA LEU A 75 -0.20 7.96 -12.62
C LEU A 75 0.34 6.72 -13.31
N VAL A 76 1.38 6.86 -14.12
CA VAL A 76 1.95 5.74 -14.88
C VAL A 76 2.60 4.72 -13.95
N VAL A 77 3.46 5.18 -13.03
CA VAL A 77 4.19 4.29 -12.12
C VAL A 77 3.21 3.59 -11.17
N ASP A 78 2.26 4.33 -10.62
CA ASP A 78 1.27 3.73 -9.71
C ASP A 78 0.37 2.73 -10.46
N ALA A 79 -0.01 3.02 -11.71
CA ALA A 79 -0.78 2.08 -12.51
C ALA A 79 0.00 0.80 -12.78
N VAL A 80 1.30 0.90 -13.09
CA VAL A 80 2.16 -0.26 -13.28
C VAL A 80 2.27 -1.07 -11.98
N LEU A 81 2.48 -0.40 -10.86
CA LEU A 81 2.60 -1.08 -9.57
C LEU A 81 1.30 -1.78 -9.17
N VAL A 82 0.16 -1.13 -9.36
CA VAL A 82 -1.15 -1.73 -9.07
C VAL A 82 -1.39 -2.95 -9.98
N THR A 83 -1.07 -2.84 -11.27
CA THR A 83 -1.20 -3.95 -12.21
C THR A 83 -0.32 -5.12 -11.81
N LEU A 84 0.94 -4.85 -11.48
CA LEU A 84 1.88 -5.88 -11.00
C LEU A 84 1.36 -6.57 -9.74
N TYR A 85 0.84 -5.79 -8.81
CA TYR A 85 0.28 -6.32 -7.57
C TYR A 85 -0.87 -7.28 -7.86
N CYS A 86 -1.79 -6.88 -8.74
CA CYS A 86 -2.93 -7.73 -9.11
C CYS A 86 -2.50 -8.98 -9.87
N VAL A 87 -1.51 -8.86 -10.76
CA VAL A 87 -0.97 -10.01 -11.52
C VAL A 87 -0.33 -11.02 -10.57
N ILE A 88 0.49 -10.54 -9.61
CA ILE A 88 1.13 -11.42 -8.63
C ILE A 88 0.07 -12.13 -7.79
N TRP A 89 -0.97 -11.42 -7.36
CA TRP A 89 -2.08 -12.05 -6.65
C TRP A 89 -2.75 -13.14 -7.51
N ALA A 90 -3.02 -12.84 -8.77
CA ALA A 90 -3.68 -13.80 -9.67
C ALA A 90 -2.83 -15.06 -9.88
N VAL A 91 -1.53 -14.88 -10.06
CA VAL A 91 -0.60 -15.99 -10.31
C VAL A 91 -0.34 -16.79 -9.04
N CYS A 92 -0.18 -16.10 -7.90
CA CYS A 92 0.25 -16.72 -6.64
C CYS A 92 -0.89 -16.87 -5.63
N PHE A 93 -2.15 -16.71 -6.05
CA PHE A 93 -3.30 -16.66 -5.13
C PHE A 93 -3.35 -17.87 -4.20
N ARG A 94 -3.12 -19.06 -4.75
CA ARG A 94 -3.19 -20.31 -3.99
C ARG A 94 -1.83 -20.83 -3.54
N LYS A 95 -0.76 -20.09 -3.84
CA LYS A 95 0.60 -20.50 -3.50
C LYS A 95 1.10 -19.69 -2.31
N SER A 96 1.24 -20.35 -1.17
CA SER A 96 1.85 -19.70 0.00
C SER A 96 3.35 -19.79 -0.11
N SER A 97 4.03 -18.66 -0.24
CA SER A 97 5.48 -18.61 -0.38
C SER A 97 6.04 -17.30 0.16
N VAL A 98 7.33 -17.30 0.49
CA VAL A 98 8.02 -16.10 0.91
C VAL A 98 8.04 -15.08 -0.23
N PHE A 99 8.20 -15.55 -1.48
CA PHE A 99 8.17 -14.66 -2.63
C PHE A 99 6.85 -13.90 -2.72
N ARG A 100 5.72 -14.60 -2.59
CA ARG A 100 4.41 -13.96 -2.63
C ARG A 100 4.28 -12.92 -1.51
N ALA A 101 4.66 -13.29 -0.30
CA ALA A 101 4.56 -12.38 0.84
C ALA A 101 5.40 -11.13 0.66
N LEU A 102 6.65 -11.30 0.22
CA LEU A 102 7.55 -10.15 0.02
C LEU A 102 7.09 -9.27 -1.15
N ALA A 103 6.71 -9.87 -2.27
CA ALA A 103 6.26 -9.10 -3.43
C ALA A 103 5.01 -8.29 -3.11
N LEU A 104 4.03 -8.92 -2.48
CA LEU A 104 2.76 -8.25 -2.14
C LEU A 104 2.91 -7.26 -0.98
N SER A 105 4.02 -7.29 -0.26
CA SER A 105 4.33 -6.30 0.78
C SER A 105 5.14 -5.14 0.23
N ILE A 106 6.13 -5.42 -0.61
CA ILE A 106 7.03 -4.40 -1.16
C ILE A 106 6.30 -3.49 -2.14
N ILE A 107 5.45 -4.05 -3.01
CA ILE A 107 4.78 -3.26 -4.04
C ILE A 107 3.89 -2.17 -3.44
N PRO A 108 2.98 -2.46 -2.48
CA PRO A 108 2.21 -1.37 -1.85
C PRO A 108 3.07 -0.39 -1.09
N SER A 109 4.15 -0.86 -0.47
CA SER A 109 5.07 0.02 0.27
C SER A 109 5.73 1.02 -0.66
N VAL A 110 6.21 0.58 -1.82
CA VAL A 110 6.80 1.46 -2.83
C VAL A 110 5.73 2.39 -3.39
N LEU A 111 4.53 1.88 -3.64
CA LEU A 111 3.42 2.66 -4.16
C LEU A 111 3.11 3.86 -3.26
N PHE A 112 2.93 3.61 -1.97
CA PHE A 112 2.57 4.67 -1.03
C PHE A 112 3.71 5.66 -0.83
N LEU A 113 4.95 5.17 -0.70
CA LEU A 113 6.10 6.05 -0.52
C LEU A 113 6.33 6.92 -1.77
N PHE A 114 6.28 6.31 -2.95
CA PHE A 114 6.42 7.03 -4.20
C PHE A 114 5.33 8.08 -4.37
N SER A 115 4.07 7.69 -4.08
CA SER A 115 2.94 8.61 -4.17
C SER A 115 3.08 9.78 -3.21
N GLY A 116 3.55 9.52 -1.99
CA GLY A 116 3.77 10.57 -0.99
C GLY A 116 4.82 11.58 -1.44
N ILE A 117 5.92 11.08 -2.00
CA ILE A 117 7.01 11.94 -2.48
C ILE A 117 6.56 12.73 -3.70
N MET A 118 5.91 12.09 -4.66
CA MET A 118 5.49 12.75 -5.90
C MET A 118 4.41 13.80 -5.68
N SER A 119 3.48 13.55 -4.76
CA SER A 119 2.44 14.53 -4.42
C SER A 119 2.90 15.55 -3.38
N ARG A 120 4.10 15.39 -2.86
CA ARG A 120 4.66 16.19 -1.76
C ARG A 120 3.74 16.21 -0.55
N SER A 121 3.15 15.04 -0.23
CA SER A 121 2.32 14.88 0.96
C SER A 121 3.18 14.41 2.13
N ILE A 122 3.33 15.25 3.14
CA ILE A 122 4.13 14.93 4.32
C ILE A 122 3.48 13.78 5.08
N LEU A 123 2.16 13.83 5.26
CA LEU A 123 1.45 12.82 6.04
C LEU A 123 1.49 11.46 5.35
N LEU A 124 1.29 11.41 4.04
CA LEU A 124 1.37 10.15 3.29
C LEU A 124 2.78 9.56 3.34
N THR A 125 3.80 10.40 3.20
CA THR A 125 5.19 9.95 3.26
C THR A 125 5.52 9.38 4.64
N ILE A 126 5.11 10.06 5.71
CA ILE A 126 5.33 9.57 7.08
C ILE A 126 4.60 8.23 7.29
N ALA A 127 3.34 8.14 6.87
CA ALA A 127 2.56 6.91 7.00
C ALA A 127 3.23 5.76 6.22
N ALA A 128 3.75 6.04 5.03
CA ALA A 128 4.44 5.03 4.22
C ALA A 128 5.73 4.55 4.89
N VAL A 129 6.48 5.46 5.50
CA VAL A 129 7.71 5.10 6.23
C VAL A 129 7.40 4.22 7.45
N LEU A 130 6.27 4.44 8.11
CA LEU A 130 5.83 3.58 9.20
C LEU A 130 5.29 2.24 8.70
N PHE A 131 4.53 2.26 7.61
CA PHE A 131 3.89 1.07 7.07
C PHE A 131 4.88 0.10 6.43
N ALA A 132 5.81 0.62 5.62
CA ALA A 132 6.65 -0.22 4.76
C ALA A 132 7.48 -1.24 5.56
N PRO A 133 8.33 -0.84 6.52
CA PRO A 133 9.15 -1.84 7.22
C PRO A 133 8.31 -2.76 8.08
N SER A 134 7.29 -2.26 8.76
CA SER A 134 6.46 -3.10 9.63
C SER A 134 5.64 -4.10 8.82
N HIS A 135 5.05 -3.67 7.71
CA HIS A 135 4.27 -4.57 6.85
C HIS A 135 5.13 -5.64 6.20
N ILE A 136 6.29 -5.27 5.69
CA ILE A 136 7.21 -6.21 5.08
C ILE A 136 7.70 -7.24 6.12
N LEU A 137 8.05 -6.78 7.31
CA LEU A 137 8.51 -7.65 8.38
C LEU A 137 7.43 -8.64 8.82
N ILE A 138 6.20 -8.18 9.02
CA ILE A 138 5.09 -9.06 9.40
C ILE A 138 4.83 -10.10 8.31
N SER A 139 4.80 -9.68 7.06
CA SER A 139 4.56 -10.59 5.94
C SER A 139 5.65 -11.64 5.82
N TYR A 140 6.90 -11.24 5.98
CA TYR A 140 8.02 -12.18 5.93
C TYR A 140 7.97 -13.18 7.08
N GLN A 141 7.73 -12.71 8.31
CA GLN A 141 7.69 -13.59 9.48
C GLN A 141 6.54 -14.59 9.40
N ASN A 142 5.41 -14.19 8.81
CA ASN A 142 4.27 -15.10 8.66
C ASN A 142 4.45 -16.10 7.52
N ALA A 143 5.33 -15.81 6.56
CA ALA A 143 5.53 -16.64 5.37
C ALA A 143 6.68 -17.64 5.52
N LYS A 144 7.64 -17.38 6.38
CA LYS A 144 8.80 -18.28 6.54
C LYS A 144 8.48 -19.54 7.34
#